data_8be7e485bb03ef43be27d4b669854b3a
#
_entry.id   8be7e485bb03ef43be27d4b669854b3a
#
_cell.length_a   1.000
_cell.length_b   1.000
_cell.length_c   1.000
_cell.angle_alpha   90.00
_cell.angle_beta   90.00
_cell.angle_gamma   90.00
#
_symmetry.space_group_name_H-M   'P 1'
#
loop_
_entity.id
_entity.type
_entity.pdbx_description
1 polymer ?
#
loop_
_entity_poly.entity_id
_entity_poly.type
_entity_poly.pdbx_seq_one_letter_code
_entity_poly.pdbx_strand_id
1 'polypeptide(L)'
;MDKNKKITIIIGHPDKSTYCGELARRYEKGAKESGHEVRVVAIGDLQFDPILHFGYKVIQPLEPDLIKLQEDIKWADHLVIVYPNWWGTMPALLKGMFDRMILPGFAFRFHKNGYMWDKLLTNRSAHVYITMDSPPLIARVMFGDNANEIKRDILGFIGFSPVSVTKIGAIKMMSDDERVDWLEKLEKHGKKVA
;
A
#
# COMPACT_ATOMS: atom_id res chain seq x y z
N MET A 1 21.28 17.09 -1.81
CA MET A 1 20.58 16.52 -2.97
C MET A 1 19.97 15.21 -2.51
N ASP A 2 18.64 15.12 -2.45
CA ASP A 2 17.99 13.86 -2.11
C ASP A 2 18.37 12.81 -3.15
N LYS A 3 18.82 11.66 -2.67
CA LYS A 3 19.25 10.55 -3.53
C LYS A 3 18.04 10.04 -4.30
N ASN A 4 18.16 9.85 -5.61
CA ASN A 4 17.10 9.22 -6.41
C ASN A 4 16.68 7.91 -5.78
N LYS A 5 15.37 7.76 -5.52
CA LYS A 5 14.78 6.59 -4.87
C LYS A 5 14.08 5.69 -5.88
N LYS A 6 14.00 4.44 -5.54
CA LYS A 6 13.19 3.43 -6.20
C LYS A 6 11.84 3.35 -5.50
N ILE A 7 10.75 3.58 -6.22
CA ILE A 7 9.41 3.68 -5.65
C ILE A 7 8.50 2.67 -6.31
N THR A 8 7.84 1.83 -5.51
CA THR A 8 6.73 1.01 -5.98
C THR A 8 5.42 1.60 -5.49
N ILE A 9 4.49 1.85 -6.43
CA ILE A 9 3.15 2.36 -6.14
C ILE A 9 2.12 1.26 -6.39
N ILE A 10 1.33 0.92 -5.37
CA ILE A 10 0.23 -0.04 -5.48
C ILE A 10 -1.10 0.71 -5.48
N ILE A 11 -1.85 0.58 -6.57
CA ILE A 11 -3.25 1.00 -6.64
C ILE A 11 -4.08 -0.13 -6.05
N GLY A 12 -4.49 0.03 -4.79
CA GLY A 12 -5.20 -0.98 -4.01
C GLY A 12 -6.73 -0.97 -4.23
N HIS A 13 -7.21 -0.40 -5.32
CA HIS A 13 -8.60 -0.47 -5.77
C HIS A 13 -8.70 -1.49 -6.92
N PRO A 14 -9.74 -2.35 -6.97
CA PRO A 14 -9.93 -3.28 -8.09
C PRO A 14 -10.03 -2.61 -9.46
N ASP A 15 -10.55 -1.38 -9.50
CA ASP A 15 -10.63 -0.55 -10.70
C ASP A 15 -9.66 0.64 -10.59
N LYS A 16 -8.65 0.66 -11.45
CA LYS A 16 -7.64 1.73 -11.53
C LYS A 16 -8.15 3.03 -12.13
N SER A 17 -9.34 3.07 -12.73
CA SER A 17 -9.94 4.28 -13.30
C SER A 17 -10.56 5.21 -12.26
N THR A 18 -10.59 4.78 -11.00
CA THR A 18 -11.18 5.51 -9.88
C THR A 18 -10.29 6.64 -9.36
N TYR A 19 -10.83 7.43 -8.40
CA TYR A 19 -10.08 8.50 -7.74
C TYR A 19 -8.81 8.00 -7.03
N CYS A 20 -8.82 6.78 -6.49
CA CYS A 20 -7.60 6.16 -5.95
C CYS A 20 -6.51 6.01 -7.03
N GLY A 21 -6.88 5.60 -8.22
CA GLY A 21 -5.94 5.50 -9.35
C GLY A 21 -5.44 6.87 -9.80
N GLU A 22 -6.31 7.91 -9.79
CA GLU A 22 -5.87 9.27 -10.14
C GLU A 22 -4.88 9.83 -9.10
N LEU A 23 -5.14 9.63 -7.81
CA LEU A 23 -4.21 9.99 -6.74
C LEU A 23 -2.84 9.32 -6.93
N ALA A 24 -2.83 8.03 -7.27
CA ALA A 24 -1.60 7.27 -7.53
C ALA A 24 -0.84 7.82 -8.75
N ARG A 25 -1.54 8.14 -9.84
CA ARG A 25 -0.93 8.74 -11.04
C ARG A 25 -0.32 10.13 -10.77
N ARG A 26 -0.95 10.94 -9.92
CA ARG A 26 -0.39 12.24 -9.53
C ARG A 26 0.86 12.10 -8.68
N TYR A 27 0.86 11.13 -7.76
CA TYR A 27 2.07 10.81 -7.01
C TYR A 27 3.20 10.33 -7.93
N GLU A 28 2.91 9.41 -8.85
CA GLU A 28 3.85 8.92 -9.87
C GLU A 28 4.45 10.07 -10.68
N LYS A 29 3.60 10.98 -11.18
CA LYS A 29 4.04 12.15 -11.96
C LYS A 29 5.06 12.98 -11.17
N GLY A 30 4.73 13.35 -9.92
CA GLY A 30 5.63 14.14 -9.09
C GLY A 30 6.95 13.43 -8.81
N ALA A 31 6.91 12.12 -8.54
CA ALA A 31 8.09 11.32 -8.29
C ALA A 31 9.00 11.24 -9.52
N LYS A 32 8.46 10.99 -10.71
CA LYS A 32 9.22 10.94 -11.97
C LYS A 32 9.82 12.29 -12.34
N GLU A 33 9.08 13.40 -12.17
CA GLU A 33 9.58 14.76 -12.41
C GLU A 33 10.76 15.13 -11.52
N SER A 34 10.89 14.49 -10.35
CA SER A 34 12.00 14.68 -9.42
C SER A 34 13.14 13.65 -9.61
N GLY A 35 13.08 12.84 -10.65
CA GLY A 35 14.16 11.90 -11.01
C GLY A 35 14.10 10.56 -10.28
N HIS A 36 13.02 10.23 -9.57
CA HIS A 36 12.86 8.92 -8.96
C HIS A 36 12.50 7.84 -9.99
N GLU A 37 12.96 6.61 -9.77
CA GLU A 37 12.53 5.45 -10.54
C GLU A 37 11.21 4.92 -9.98
N VAL A 38 10.18 4.77 -10.82
CA VAL A 38 8.83 4.42 -10.37
C VAL A 38 8.29 3.21 -11.10
N ARG A 39 7.79 2.24 -10.34
CA ARG A 39 6.98 1.11 -10.82
C ARG A 39 5.56 1.24 -10.27
N VAL A 40 4.55 1.08 -11.12
CA VAL A 40 3.14 1.16 -10.72
C VAL A 40 2.48 -0.19 -10.95
N VAL A 41 1.76 -0.67 -9.95
CA VAL A 41 1.01 -1.92 -9.98
C VAL A 41 -0.44 -1.63 -9.59
N ALA A 42 -1.38 -1.93 -10.49
CA ALA A 42 -2.80 -1.92 -10.20
C ALA A 42 -3.25 -3.33 -9.84
N ILE A 43 -3.76 -3.56 -8.63
CA ILE A 43 -4.12 -4.91 -8.18
C ILE A 43 -5.23 -5.53 -9.01
N GLY A 44 -6.10 -4.72 -9.62
CA GLY A 44 -7.18 -5.21 -10.49
C GLY A 44 -6.70 -5.74 -11.84
N ASP A 45 -5.47 -5.43 -12.24
CA ASP A 45 -4.87 -5.97 -13.47
C ASP A 45 -4.13 -7.31 -13.23
N LEU A 46 -3.86 -7.66 -11.97
CA LEU A 46 -3.12 -8.87 -11.63
C LEU A 46 -3.98 -10.14 -11.77
N GLN A 47 -3.38 -11.17 -12.30
CA GLN A 47 -3.99 -12.48 -12.43
C GLN A 47 -3.53 -13.38 -11.28
N PHE A 48 -4.36 -13.48 -10.23
CA PHE A 48 -4.10 -14.35 -9.07
C PHE A 48 -5.39 -14.72 -8.37
N ASP A 49 -5.38 -15.81 -7.64
CA ASP A 49 -6.45 -16.19 -6.72
C ASP A 49 -6.23 -15.49 -5.36
N PRO A 50 -7.11 -14.58 -4.93
CA PRO A 50 -6.96 -13.88 -3.66
C PRO A 50 -7.27 -14.76 -2.44
N ILE A 51 -7.79 -15.97 -2.63
CA ILE A 51 -8.19 -16.84 -1.54
C ILE A 51 -7.03 -17.75 -1.14
N LEU A 52 -6.72 -17.77 0.15
CA LEU A 52 -5.80 -18.73 0.74
C LEU A 52 -6.59 -19.96 1.20
N HIS A 53 -6.89 -20.88 0.28
CA HIS A 53 -7.85 -21.98 0.44
C HIS A 53 -7.60 -22.89 1.64
N PHE A 54 -6.33 -23.14 1.96
CA PHE A 54 -5.96 -24.06 3.05
C PHE A 54 -5.27 -23.33 4.22
N GLY A 55 -5.37 -22.01 4.26
CA GLY A 55 -4.58 -21.19 5.18
C GLY A 55 -3.09 -21.40 4.94
N TYR A 56 -2.28 -21.25 5.97
CA TYR A 56 -0.82 -21.46 5.87
C TYR A 56 -0.39 -22.91 6.12
N LYS A 57 -1.32 -23.86 6.18
CA LYS A 57 -1.02 -25.29 6.41
C LYS A 57 -0.49 -26.00 5.17
N VAL A 58 -0.92 -25.55 4.00
CA VAL A 58 -0.51 -26.09 2.71
C VAL A 58 0.09 -24.95 1.87
N ILE A 59 1.24 -25.21 1.26
CA ILE A 59 1.86 -24.24 0.36
C ILE A 59 0.98 -24.11 -0.89
N GLN A 60 0.43 -22.91 -1.09
CA GLN A 60 -0.27 -22.53 -2.32
C GLN A 60 0.72 -21.75 -3.18
N PRO A 61 1.16 -22.28 -4.34
CA PRO A 61 2.11 -21.59 -5.20
C PRO A 61 1.65 -20.18 -5.55
N LEU A 62 2.61 -19.26 -5.66
CA LEU A 62 2.32 -17.89 -6.12
C LEU A 62 2.23 -17.86 -7.63
N GLU A 63 1.26 -17.13 -8.13
CA GLU A 63 1.14 -16.79 -9.54
C GLU A 63 2.27 -15.85 -9.98
N PRO A 64 2.62 -15.85 -11.28
CA PRO A 64 3.70 -15.00 -11.80
C PRO A 64 3.57 -13.52 -11.44
N ASP A 65 2.35 -12.99 -11.42
CA ASP A 65 2.10 -11.59 -11.08
C ASP A 65 2.41 -11.29 -9.61
N LEU A 66 2.11 -12.19 -8.68
CA LEU A 66 2.47 -12.04 -7.27
C LEU A 66 3.97 -12.17 -7.05
N ILE A 67 4.65 -13.06 -7.79
CA ILE A 67 6.11 -13.19 -7.75
C ILE A 67 6.76 -11.89 -8.22
N LYS A 68 6.28 -11.34 -9.35
CA LYS A 68 6.77 -10.05 -9.87
C LYS A 68 6.52 -8.92 -8.89
N LEU A 69 5.37 -8.87 -8.22
CA LEU A 69 5.08 -7.87 -7.21
C LEU A 69 6.02 -7.98 -6.00
N GLN A 70 6.37 -9.22 -5.58
CA GLN A 70 7.40 -9.41 -4.54
C GLN A 70 8.74 -8.83 -4.97
N GLU A 71 9.14 -9.01 -6.23
CA GLU A 71 10.37 -8.42 -6.79
C GLU A 71 10.29 -6.89 -6.82
N ASP A 72 9.15 -6.31 -7.22
CA ASP A 72 8.94 -4.86 -7.26
C ASP A 72 8.99 -4.24 -5.84
N ILE A 73 8.49 -4.95 -4.83
CA ILE A 73 8.60 -4.53 -3.42
C ILE A 73 10.03 -4.65 -2.89
N LYS A 74 10.75 -5.72 -3.24
CA LYS A 74 12.17 -5.87 -2.87
C LYS A 74 13.06 -4.82 -3.52
N TRP A 75 12.74 -4.43 -4.74
CA TRP A 75 13.47 -3.41 -5.49
C TRP A 75 13.28 -2.00 -4.92
N ALA A 76 12.13 -1.71 -4.31
CA ALA A 76 11.76 -0.38 -3.85
C ALA A 76 12.50 0.04 -2.57
N ASP A 77 12.91 1.29 -2.48
CA ASP A 77 13.32 1.98 -1.25
C ASP A 77 12.09 2.57 -0.53
N HIS A 78 11.03 2.87 -1.29
CA HIS A 78 9.80 3.46 -0.78
C HIS A 78 8.56 2.81 -1.42
N LEU A 79 7.59 2.44 -0.60
CA LEU A 79 6.33 1.85 -1.02
C LEU A 79 5.18 2.84 -0.84
N VAL A 80 4.40 3.04 -1.88
CA VAL A 80 3.16 3.82 -1.83
C VAL A 80 1.98 2.90 -2.06
N ILE A 81 0.95 3.01 -1.21
CA ILE A 81 -0.29 2.25 -1.37
C ILE A 81 -1.45 3.21 -1.32
N VAL A 82 -2.33 3.18 -2.32
CA VAL A 82 -3.54 4.01 -2.38
C VAL A 82 -4.75 3.11 -2.48
N TYR A 83 -5.63 3.14 -1.46
CA TYR A 83 -6.83 2.28 -1.46
C TYR A 83 -8.03 2.94 -0.76
N PRO A 84 -9.28 2.52 -1.09
CA PRO A 84 -10.47 2.97 -0.39
C PRO A 84 -10.70 2.17 0.89
N ASN A 85 -11.15 2.86 1.93
CA ASN A 85 -11.65 2.20 3.14
C ASN A 85 -13.05 1.63 2.89
N TRP A 86 -13.15 0.32 2.83
CA TRP A 86 -14.41 -0.39 2.72
C TRP A 86 -14.69 -1.17 4.01
N TRP A 87 -15.80 -0.87 4.67
CA TRP A 87 -16.20 -1.55 5.90
C TRP A 87 -15.13 -1.55 7.01
N GLY A 88 -14.40 -0.43 7.13
CA GLY A 88 -13.39 -0.25 8.18
C GLY A 88 -12.00 -0.79 7.84
N THR A 89 -11.81 -1.42 6.68
CA THR A 89 -10.53 -2.00 6.24
C THR A 89 -10.27 -1.77 4.75
N MET A 90 -9.26 -2.44 4.22
CA MET A 90 -8.92 -2.42 2.80
C MET A 90 -9.85 -3.32 1.97
N PRO A 91 -9.94 -3.11 0.63
CA PRO A 91 -10.67 -4.01 -0.26
C PRO A 91 -10.20 -5.47 -0.14
N ALA A 92 -11.14 -6.42 -0.26
CA ALA A 92 -10.85 -7.85 -0.15
C ALA A 92 -9.74 -8.32 -1.11
N LEU A 93 -9.69 -7.79 -2.33
CA LEU A 93 -8.64 -8.10 -3.31
C LEU A 93 -7.26 -7.67 -2.80
N LEU A 94 -7.15 -6.49 -2.19
CA LEU A 94 -5.89 -5.99 -1.62
C LEU A 94 -5.48 -6.85 -0.40
N LYS A 95 -6.44 -7.21 0.46
CA LYS A 95 -6.16 -8.09 1.60
C LYS A 95 -5.72 -9.47 1.14
N GLY A 96 -6.42 -10.06 0.17
CA GLY A 96 -6.05 -11.34 -0.42
C GLY A 96 -4.66 -11.34 -1.05
N MET A 97 -4.29 -10.25 -1.73
CA MET A 97 -2.93 -10.06 -2.23
C MET A 97 -1.90 -10.16 -1.09
N PHE A 98 -2.12 -9.46 0.03
CA PHE A 98 -1.22 -9.55 1.18
C PHE A 98 -1.19 -10.95 1.80
N ASP A 99 -2.35 -11.58 1.99
CA ASP A 99 -2.43 -12.94 2.55
C ASP A 99 -1.68 -13.96 1.71
N ARG A 100 -1.71 -13.80 0.37
CA ARG A 100 -1.04 -14.68 -0.56
C ARG A 100 0.47 -14.44 -0.65
N MET A 101 0.91 -13.19 -0.64
CA MET A 101 2.31 -12.86 -0.97
C MET A 101 3.22 -12.61 0.24
N ILE A 102 2.67 -12.25 1.43
CA ILE A 102 3.49 -12.04 2.64
C ILE A 102 3.78 -13.39 3.28
N LEU A 103 4.85 -14.02 2.82
CA LEU A 103 5.23 -15.38 3.20
C LEU A 103 6.59 -15.42 3.90
N PRO A 104 6.85 -16.47 4.71
CA PRO A 104 8.17 -16.75 5.24
C PRO A 104 9.21 -16.87 4.12
N GLY A 105 10.39 -16.29 4.33
CA GLY A 105 11.48 -16.26 3.34
C GLY A 105 11.43 -15.08 2.37
N PHE A 106 10.27 -14.46 2.17
CA PHE A 106 10.13 -13.21 1.44
C PHE A 106 10.10 -12.00 2.37
N ALA A 107 9.13 -11.98 3.30
CA ALA A 107 8.82 -10.80 4.11
C ALA A 107 9.32 -10.93 5.56
N PHE A 108 9.38 -12.14 6.07
CA PHE A 108 9.82 -12.43 7.43
C PHE A 108 10.38 -13.85 7.55
N ARG A 109 11.01 -14.15 8.73
CA ARG A 109 11.49 -15.49 9.08
C ARG A 109 11.32 -15.71 10.57
N PHE A 110 10.52 -16.70 10.97
CA PHE A 110 10.39 -17.06 12.39
C PHE A 110 11.67 -17.71 12.92
N HIS A 111 12.02 -17.38 14.16
CA HIS A 111 13.06 -18.07 14.90
C HIS A 111 12.56 -19.47 15.33
N LYS A 112 13.50 -20.37 15.61
CA LYS A 112 13.18 -21.74 16.01
C LYS A 112 12.32 -21.84 17.28
N ASN A 113 12.38 -20.85 18.18
CA ASN A 113 11.56 -20.76 19.38
C ASN A 113 10.11 -20.32 19.12
N GLY A 114 9.76 -19.89 17.91
CA GLY A 114 8.42 -19.52 17.48
C GLY A 114 7.87 -18.16 17.98
N TYR A 115 8.58 -17.47 18.89
CA TYR A 115 8.08 -16.20 19.47
C TYR A 115 8.63 -14.95 18.78
N MET A 116 9.78 -15.05 18.13
CA MET A 116 10.46 -13.93 17.49
C MET A 116 10.64 -14.21 16.00
N TRP A 117 10.78 -13.14 15.24
CA TRP A 117 11.00 -13.23 13.79
C TRP A 117 11.97 -12.16 13.31
N ASP A 118 12.67 -12.46 12.24
CA ASP A 118 13.44 -11.48 11.47
C ASP A 118 12.52 -10.80 10.46
N LYS A 119 12.63 -9.49 10.36
CA LYS A 119 11.96 -8.68 9.35
C LYS A 119 12.86 -8.60 8.12
N LEU A 120 12.38 -9.03 6.96
CA LEU A 120 13.22 -9.16 5.78
C LEU A 120 13.12 -7.97 4.81
N LEU A 121 12.14 -7.08 5.00
CA LEU A 121 11.93 -5.88 4.18
C LEU A 121 12.31 -4.59 4.93
N THR A 122 13.44 -4.63 5.62
CA THR A 122 13.99 -3.48 6.37
C THR A 122 14.62 -2.43 5.44
N ASN A 123 14.97 -1.26 6.00
CA ASN A 123 15.56 -0.12 5.29
C ASN A 123 14.66 0.44 4.16
N ARG A 124 13.37 0.29 4.32
CA ARG A 124 12.33 0.79 3.40
C ARG A 124 11.32 1.60 4.16
N SER A 125 10.90 2.70 3.56
CA SER A 125 9.79 3.51 4.07
C SER A 125 8.49 3.22 3.30
N ALA A 126 7.34 3.61 3.87
CA ALA A 126 6.08 3.51 3.16
C ALA A 126 5.17 4.71 3.45
N HIS A 127 4.35 5.07 2.45
CA HIS A 127 3.24 6.01 2.62
C HIS A 127 1.94 5.39 2.12
N VAL A 128 0.97 5.32 3.00
CA VAL A 128 -0.35 4.76 2.70
C VAL A 128 -1.38 5.88 2.63
N TYR A 129 -2.12 5.95 1.54
CA TYR A 129 -3.23 6.88 1.35
C TYR A 129 -4.54 6.10 1.39
N ILE A 130 -5.42 6.46 2.32
CA ILE A 130 -6.71 5.79 2.53
C ILE A 130 -7.82 6.77 2.21
N THR A 131 -8.59 6.52 1.15
CA THR A 131 -9.78 7.30 0.84
C THR A 131 -10.99 6.75 1.60
N MET A 132 -11.91 7.61 2.04
CA MET A 132 -13.12 7.20 2.75
C MET A 132 -14.26 8.21 2.60
N ASP A 133 -15.50 7.75 2.70
CA ASP A 133 -16.68 8.62 2.61
C ASP A 133 -16.90 9.43 3.90
N SER A 134 -16.58 8.85 5.05
CA SER A 134 -16.71 9.54 6.34
C SER A 134 -15.53 10.50 6.60
N PRO A 135 -15.74 11.63 7.27
CA PRO A 135 -14.64 12.42 7.80
C PRO A 135 -13.75 11.58 8.73
N PRO A 136 -12.41 11.66 8.60
CA PRO A 136 -11.49 10.77 9.32
C PRO A 136 -11.62 10.78 10.83
N LEU A 137 -11.91 11.96 11.42
CA LEU A 137 -12.09 12.09 12.86
C LEU A 137 -13.35 11.36 13.34
N ILE A 138 -14.46 11.50 12.59
CA ILE A 138 -15.72 10.81 12.90
C ILE A 138 -15.53 9.30 12.78
N ALA A 139 -14.93 8.84 11.69
CA ALA A 139 -14.63 7.41 11.50
C ALA A 139 -13.78 6.85 12.65
N ARG A 140 -12.77 7.60 13.10
CA ARG A 140 -11.92 7.18 14.21
C ARG A 140 -12.65 7.06 15.53
N VAL A 141 -13.55 8.00 15.84
CA VAL A 141 -14.33 7.97 17.07
C VAL A 141 -15.34 6.82 17.07
N MET A 142 -16.00 6.57 15.92
CA MET A 142 -17.05 5.55 15.81
C MET A 142 -16.50 4.12 15.67
N PHE A 143 -15.40 3.93 14.93
CA PHE A 143 -14.93 2.62 14.48
C PHE A 143 -13.47 2.32 14.87
N GLY A 144 -12.78 3.25 15.54
CA GLY A 144 -11.37 3.11 15.88
C GLY A 144 -10.42 3.49 14.74
N ASP A 145 -9.15 3.14 14.90
CA ASP A 145 -8.12 3.49 13.90
C ASP A 145 -7.98 2.37 12.85
N ASN A 146 -8.63 2.55 11.70
CA ASN A 146 -8.59 1.65 10.56
C ASN A 146 -7.25 1.62 9.80
N ALA A 147 -6.22 2.34 10.28
CA ALA A 147 -4.88 2.31 9.70
C ALA A 147 -3.92 1.34 10.41
N ASN A 148 -4.27 0.85 11.60
CA ASN A 148 -3.38 -0.01 12.38
C ASN A 148 -3.04 -1.30 11.66
N GLU A 149 -4.01 -1.93 11.00
CA GLU A 149 -3.82 -3.16 10.23
C GLU A 149 -2.68 -3.00 9.21
N ILE A 150 -2.80 -2.04 8.29
CA ILE A 150 -1.79 -1.84 7.25
C ILE A 150 -0.47 -1.32 7.82
N LYS A 151 -0.53 -0.39 8.79
CA LYS A 151 0.65 0.29 9.32
C LYS A 151 1.51 -0.59 10.21
N ARG A 152 0.88 -1.29 11.16
CA ARG A 152 1.58 -2.05 12.21
C ARG A 152 1.63 -3.52 11.90
N ASP A 153 0.46 -4.10 11.59
CA ASP A 153 0.30 -5.55 11.54
C ASP A 153 0.80 -6.12 10.20
N ILE A 154 0.80 -5.32 9.13
CA ILE A 154 1.33 -5.70 7.83
C ILE A 154 2.73 -5.07 7.62
N LEU A 155 2.79 -3.77 7.29
CA LEU A 155 4.04 -3.14 6.87
C LEU A 155 5.09 -3.07 7.99
N GLY A 156 4.68 -2.72 9.21
CA GLY A 156 5.57 -2.69 10.37
C GLY A 156 6.07 -4.07 10.78
N PHE A 157 5.22 -5.10 10.64
CA PHE A 157 5.57 -6.49 10.92
C PHE A 157 6.69 -6.99 10.01
N ILE A 158 6.66 -6.65 8.73
CA ILE A 158 7.63 -7.12 7.73
C ILE A 158 8.88 -6.23 7.60
N GLY A 159 8.90 -5.05 8.27
CA GLY A 159 10.14 -4.27 8.40
C GLY A 159 10.12 -2.86 7.82
N PHE A 160 9.02 -2.40 7.23
CA PHE A 160 8.93 -1.02 6.75
C PHE A 160 8.96 -0.02 7.93
N SER A 161 9.83 0.97 7.85
CA SER A 161 9.96 2.06 8.83
C SER A 161 10.68 3.26 8.20
N PRO A 162 10.14 4.50 8.27
CA PRO A 162 8.83 4.83 8.81
C PRO A 162 7.67 4.40 7.89
N VAL A 163 6.47 4.19 8.48
CA VAL A 163 5.22 4.03 7.76
C VAL A 163 4.30 5.22 8.08
N SER A 164 4.09 6.07 7.08
CA SER A 164 3.17 7.20 7.15
C SER A 164 1.79 6.81 6.62
N VAL A 165 0.73 7.38 7.21
CA VAL A 165 -0.65 7.18 6.72
C VAL A 165 -1.34 8.53 6.58
N THR A 166 -1.91 8.77 5.42
CA THR A 166 -2.76 9.93 5.13
C THR A 166 -4.18 9.46 4.84
N LYS A 167 -5.14 9.92 5.62
CA LYS A 167 -6.57 9.64 5.42
C LYS A 167 -7.23 10.79 4.66
N ILE A 168 -7.86 10.48 3.53
CA ILE A 168 -8.59 11.42 2.67
C ILE A 168 -10.07 11.10 2.83
N GLY A 169 -10.75 11.86 3.66
CA GLY A 169 -12.15 11.62 4.02
C GLY A 169 -13.14 12.48 3.26
N ALA A 170 -14.43 12.22 3.52
CA ALA A 170 -15.56 12.95 2.93
C ALA A 170 -15.58 12.95 1.39
N ILE A 171 -15.09 11.89 0.74
CA ILE A 171 -14.90 11.84 -0.71
C ILE A 171 -16.18 12.16 -1.49
N LYS A 172 -17.36 11.68 -1.03
CA LYS A 172 -18.63 11.95 -1.69
C LYS A 172 -19.10 13.40 -1.57
N MET A 173 -18.62 14.11 -0.55
CA MET A 173 -18.99 15.49 -0.24
C MET A 173 -17.97 16.51 -0.74
N MET A 174 -16.81 16.06 -1.22
CA MET A 174 -15.76 16.93 -1.74
C MET A 174 -16.23 17.65 -3.02
N SER A 175 -15.98 18.95 -3.08
CA SER A 175 -16.06 19.72 -4.30
C SER A 175 -14.97 19.30 -5.31
N ASP A 176 -15.11 19.70 -6.56
CA ASP A 176 -14.09 19.42 -7.58
C ASP A 176 -12.76 20.11 -7.24
N ASP A 177 -12.81 21.32 -6.68
CA ASP A 177 -11.59 22.06 -6.26
C ASP A 177 -10.86 21.31 -5.14
N GLU A 178 -11.57 20.81 -4.12
CA GLU A 178 -10.97 20.02 -3.05
C GLU A 178 -10.35 18.71 -3.57
N ARG A 179 -10.98 18.09 -4.57
CA ARG A 179 -10.40 16.91 -5.24
C ARG A 179 -9.10 17.26 -5.96
N VAL A 180 -9.08 18.38 -6.68
CA VAL A 180 -7.89 18.88 -7.38
C VAL A 180 -6.77 19.20 -6.37
N ASP A 181 -7.09 19.85 -5.25
CA ASP A 181 -6.13 20.13 -4.19
C ASP A 181 -5.45 18.87 -3.65
N TRP A 182 -6.20 17.77 -3.47
CA TRP A 182 -5.61 16.50 -3.07
C TRP A 182 -4.72 15.89 -4.13
N LEU A 183 -5.10 15.99 -5.41
CA LEU A 183 -4.25 15.54 -6.52
C LEU A 183 -2.92 16.31 -6.54
N GLU A 184 -2.96 17.63 -6.37
CA GLU A 184 -1.74 18.46 -6.27
C GLU A 184 -0.90 18.13 -5.04
N LYS A 185 -1.54 17.84 -3.89
CA LYS A 185 -0.82 17.40 -2.68
C LYS A 185 -0.07 16.10 -2.93
N LEU A 186 -0.68 15.13 -3.59
CA LEU A 186 -0.01 13.86 -3.90
C LEU A 186 1.13 14.05 -4.90
N GLU A 187 0.97 14.93 -5.90
CA GLU A 187 2.06 15.29 -6.80
C GLU A 187 3.25 15.91 -6.04
N LYS A 188 2.95 16.84 -5.10
CA LYS A 188 3.97 17.43 -4.21
C LYS A 188 4.62 16.38 -3.28
N HIS A 189 3.85 15.40 -2.79
CA HIS A 189 4.40 14.31 -1.98
C HIS A 189 5.33 13.42 -2.82
N GLY A 190 4.97 13.10 -4.06
CA GLY A 190 5.83 12.37 -4.98
C GLY A 190 7.16 13.08 -5.26
N LYS A 191 7.16 14.43 -5.32
CA LYS A 191 8.37 15.24 -5.47
C LYS A 191 9.29 15.25 -4.24
N LYS A 192 8.74 14.97 -3.04
CA LYS A 192 9.43 15.11 -1.75
C LYS A 192 9.57 13.77 -1.02
N VAL A 193 9.81 12.68 -1.73
CA VAL A 193 9.99 11.37 -1.09
C VAL A 193 11.24 11.38 -0.22
N ALA A 194 11.05 11.42 1.10
CA ALA A 194 12.13 11.47 2.08
C ALA A 194 12.70 10.08 2.40
#